data_1c3f48736b179b1794d7421d9a29b028
#
_entry.id   1c3f48736b179b1794d7421d9a29b028
#
_cell.length_a   1.000
_cell.length_b   1.000
_cell.length_c   1.000
_cell.angle_alpha   90.00
_cell.angle_beta   90.00
_cell.angle_gamma   90.00
#
_symmetry.space_group_name_H-M   'P 1'
#
loop_
_entity.id
_entity.type
_entity.pdbx_description
1 polymer ?
#
loop_
_entity_poly.entity_id
_entity_poly.type
_entity_poly.pdbx_seq_one_letter_code
_entity_poly.pdbx_strand_id
1 'polypeptide(L)'
;MGRTMNIIDKIIGWVSPQRAYERQAYRDALRQYDAASMDRLSSDWQPAYGTAEQLATGSRDIIRGRARAAEMNSDLAESAVIALLRNVIGAGIIPQAKVRNRNGKLNNDLNKKIEKAWAKWAEPENADIRGISNFYELQEMALRRMVYDGEILVNKTSQGSYLPLSIQLIEAENIGAVNITNGKNNIINGVEVTEHGRPVAYHISQTDPMGLRSFDTVRLTTDQAFLLFKPKRPSQIRGISLLALVLRRIHDIDEYMDADLIAARVAACFSVFVTSQNSARQSALLPRDKKGRPNITMAPGMVRHLSPGESIEFADPKRNAGTASEYSATQTRRIASGLGMSADIVARNISGNFSAARQNLLEDQKTFRQVQKFVITHFCMPIWKAFIDALYLAGELPSDYLANKDKYQEVAWLAPGWSWIDPVKEVNANKEAIKSGLTTLEDVCASSGRDWEEVLEQRKLEQDRAKELGVLLDYSSELQPLMDPDSNNNVQQSQEGADG
;
A
#
# COMPACT_ATOMS: atom_id res chain seq x y z
N MET A 1 -37.30 4.18 32.11
CA MET A 1 -37.79 2.79 32.02
C MET A 1 -37.14 1.97 33.10
N GLY A 2 -37.92 1.46 34.06
CA GLY A 2 -37.41 0.79 35.28
C GLY A 2 -36.71 -0.52 34.95
N ARG A 3 -35.44 -0.59 35.29
CA ARG A 3 -34.60 -1.79 35.15
C ARG A 3 -35.07 -2.86 36.17
N THR A 4 -35.50 -4.00 35.66
CA THR A 4 -35.86 -5.16 36.48
C THR A 4 -34.61 -5.71 37.17
N MET A 5 -34.55 -5.56 38.50
CA MET A 5 -33.52 -6.22 39.33
C MET A 5 -33.59 -7.73 39.13
N ASN A 6 -32.42 -8.37 38.94
CA ASN A 6 -32.30 -9.82 38.86
C ASN A 6 -32.84 -10.48 40.13
N ILE A 7 -33.46 -11.65 40.02
CA ILE A 7 -34.05 -12.40 41.17
C ILE A 7 -33.02 -12.60 42.29
N ILE A 8 -31.75 -12.85 41.92
CA ILE A 8 -30.64 -13.01 42.88
C ILE A 8 -30.37 -11.71 43.67
N ASP A 9 -30.43 -10.56 42.99
CA ASP A 9 -30.20 -9.26 43.65
C ASP A 9 -31.37 -8.85 44.57
N LYS A 10 -32.58 -9.29 44.26
CA LYS A 10 -33.75 -9.13 45.16
C LYS A 10 -33.60 -9.97 46.41
N ILE A 11 -33.10 -11.21 46.29
CA ILE A 11 -32.87 -12.10 47.44
C ILE A 11 -31.72 -11.55 48.31
N ILE A 12 -30.61 -11.11 47.70
CA ILE A 12 -29.48 -10.52 48.41
C ILE A 12 -29.88 -9.19 49.08
N GLY A 13 -30.72 -8.39 48.42
CA GLY A 13 -31.26 -7.13 48.98
C GLY A 13 -32.14 -7.34 50.21
N TRP A 14 -32.82 -8.48 50.27
CA TRP A 14 -33.65 -8.84 51.42
C TRP A 14 -32.80 -9.35 52.62
N VAL A 15 -31.69 -10.07 52.33
CA VAL A 15 -30.79 -10.65 53.37
C VAL A 15 -29.74 -9.63 53.87
N SER A 16 -29.19 -8.80 52.96
CA SER A 16 -28.17 -7.80 53.27
C SER A 16 -28.23 -6.64 52.28
N PRO A 17 -28.94 -5.55 52.64
CA PRO A 17 -29.07 -4.37 51.75
C PRO A 17 -27.72 -3.74 51.37
N GLN A 18 -26.73 -3.78 52.27
CA GLN A 18 -25.40 -3.23 52.05
C GLN A 18 -24.65 -3.98 50.96
N ARG A 19 -24.68 -5.31 50.95
CA ARG A 19 -24.04 -6.14 49.90
C ARG A 19 -24.77 -6.02 48.57
N ALA A 20 -26.07 -5.83 48.56
CA ALA A 20 -26.83 -5.57 47.33
C ALA A 20 -26.45 -4.22 46.74
N TYR A 21 -26.28 -3.18 47.56
CA TYR A 21 -25.82 -1.87 47.13
C TYR A 21 -24.39 -1.90 46.61
N GLU A 22 -23.45 -2.56 47.28
CA GLU A 22 -22.07 -2.74 46.84
C GLU A 22 -22.00 -3.47 45.48
N ARG A 23 -22.77 -4.54 45.30
CA ARG A 23 -22.86 -5.24 44.01
C ARG A 23 -23.46 -4.38 42.91
N GLN A 24 -24.44 -3.57 43.23
CA GLN A 24 -25.05 -2.66 42.27
C GLN A 24 -24.10 -1.51 41.92
N ALA A 25 -23.41 -0.95 42.88
CA ALA A 25 -22.36 0.05 42.67
C ALA A 25 -21.19 -0.51 41.86
N TYR A 26 -20.79 -1.77 42.11
CA TYR A 26 -19.77 -2.46 41.32
C TYR A 26 -20.23 -2.71 39.87
N ARG A 27 -21.49 -3.08 39.66
CA ARG A 27 -22.04 -3.23 38.29
C ARG A 27 -22.17 -1.90 37.55
N ASP A 28 -22.53 -0.85 38.26
CA ASP A 28 -22.65 0.49 37.70
C ASP A 28 -21.26 1.09 37.40
N ALA A 29 -20.25 0.76 38.24
CA ALA A 29 -18.84 1.11 37.97
C ALA A 29 -18.24 0.35 36.80
N LEU A 30 -18.61 -0.93 36.60
CA LEU A 30 -18.21 -1.74 35.43
C LEU A 30 -18.93 -1.32 34.13
N ARG A 31 -20.01 -0.53 34.22
CA ARG A 31 -20.81 -0.06 33.08
C ARG A 31 -20.51 1.38 32.66
N GLN A 32 -19.29 1.87 32.86
CA GLN A 32 -18.93 3.21 32.44
C GLN A 32 -18.99 3.40 30.93
N TYR A 33 -18.84 2.31 30.15
CA TYR A 33 -18.91 2.32 28.69
C TYR A 33 -19.85 1.22 28.20
N ASP A 34 -20.76 1.55 27.28
CA ASP A 34 -21.66 0.57 26.66
C ASP A 34 -20.90 -0.53 25.90
N ALA A 35 -19.70 -0.19 25.39
CA ALA A 35 -18.78 -1.14 24.73
C ALA A 35 -18.28 -2.27 25.65
N ALA A 36 -18.38 -2.12 26.96
CA ALA A 36 -18.01 -3.14 27.98
C ALA A 36 -19.19 -3.97 28.43
N SER A 37 -20.40 -3.78 27.89
CA SER A 37 -21.57 -4.54 28.28
C SER A 37 -21.44 -6.00 27.79
N MET A 38 -21.82 -6.94 28.68
CA MET A 38 -21.85 -8.38 28.42
C MET A 38 -23.30 -8.94 28.49
N ASP A 39 -24.21 -8.18 27.89
CA ASP A 39 -25.61 -8.60 27.81
C ASP A 39 -25.83 -9.56 26.62
N ARG A 40 -27.07 -10.02 26.44
CA ARG A 40 -27.42 -10.98 25.38
C ARG A 40 -27.08 -10.47 23.94
N LEU A 41 -27.10 -9.16 23.74
CA LEU A 41 -26.83 -8.57 22.40
C LEU A 41 -25.33 -8.45 22.13
N SER A 42 -24.49 -8.46 23.18
CA SER A 42 -23.03 -8.38 23.08
C SER A 42 -22.32 -9.69 23.46
N SER A 43 -23.08 -10.78 23.69
CA SER A 43 -22.53 -12.09 24.12
C SER A 43 -21.53 -12.68 23.10
N ASP A 44 -21.72 -12.39 21.81
CA ASP A 44 -20.84 -12.86 20.73
C ASP A 44 -19.60 -11.97 20.55
N TRP A 45 -19.58 -10.81 21.20
CA TRP A 45 -18.47 -9.86 21.11
C TRP A 45 -17.44 -10.13 22.20
N GLN A 46 -16.62 -11.16 21.96
CA GLN A 46 -15.59 -11.55 22.91
C GLN A 46 -14.38 -10.61 22.87
N PRO A 47 -13.90 -10.11 24.03
CA PRO A 47 -12.72 -9.28 24.09
C PRO A 47 -11.45 -10.11 23.80
N ALA A 48 -10.54 -9.56 22.96
CA ALA A 48 -9.27 -10.19 22.62
C ALA A 48 -8.16 -9.71 23.57
N TYR A 49 -7.80 -10.53 24.55
CA TYR A 49 -6.71 -10.25 25.48
C TYR A 49 -5.41 -10.90 25.02
N GLY A 50 -4.27 -10.24 25.26
CA GLY A 50 -2.94 -10.78 25.00
C GLY A 50 -2.03 -9.82 24.23
N THR A 51 -0.75 -10.20 24.12
CA THR A 51 0.22 -9.47 23.29
C THR A 51 -0.12 -9.59 21.82
N ALA A 52 0.44 -8.71 20.97
CA ALA A 52 0.21 -8.77 19.53
C ALA A 52 0.60 -10.13 18.94
N GLU A 53 1.71 -10.70 19.40
CA GLU A 53 2.19 -12.00 18.92
C GLU A 53 1.31 -13.17 19.37
N GLN A 54 0.84 -13.18 20.64
CA GLN A 54 -0.08 -14.22 21.11
C GLN A 54 -1.37 -14.28 20.29
N LEU A 55 -1.92 -13.12 19.94
CA LEU A 55 -3.16 -13.03 19.16
C LEU A 55 -2.93 -13.34 17.67
N ALA A 56 -1.74 -13.09 17.15
CA ALA A 56 -1.43 -13.21 15.73
C ALA A 56 -0.90 -14.59 15.33
N THR A 57 -0.17 -15.28 16.21
CA THR A 57 0.60 -16.50 15.87
C THR A 57 -0.27 -17.59 15.21
N GLY A 58 -1.47 -17.85 15.73
CA GLY A 58 -2.35 -18.88 15.17
C GLY A 58 -3.07 -18.49 13.88
N SER A 59 -3.14 -17.21 13.55
CA SER A 59 -3.91 -16.71 12.41
C SER A 59 -3.05 -16.13 11.28
N ARG A 60 -1.78 -15.79 11.54
CA ARG A 60 -0.88 -15.13 10.59
C ARG A 60 -0.75 -15.89 9.27
N ASP A 61 -0.46 -17.17 9.32
CA ASP A 61 -0.25 -17.98 8.13
C ASP A 61 -1.54 -18.18 7.32
N ILE A 62 -2.68 -18.33 8.03
CA ILE A 62 -3.99 -18.42 7.38
C ILE A 62 -4.33 -17.09 6.67
N ILE A 63 -4.09 -15.96 7.32
CA ILE A 63 -4.32 -14.65 6.72
C ILE A 63 -3.43 -14.46 5.49
N ARG A 64 -2.14 -14.81 5.58
CA ARG A 64 -1.20 -14.76 4.46
C ARG A 64 -1.65 -15.62 3.29
N GLY A 65 -2.02 -16.88 3.54
CA GLY A 65 -2.52 -17.78 2.51
C GLY A 65 -3.79 -17.23 1.83
N ARG A 66 -4.74 -16.68 2.59
CA ARG A 66 -5.94 -16.04 2.04
C ARG A 66 -5.62 -14.75 1.27
N ALA A 67 -4.67 -13.95 1.73
CA ALA A 67 -4.24 -12.76 1.02
C ALA A 67 -3.60 -13.11 -0.34
N ARG A 68 -2.78 -14.16 -0.40
CA ARG A 68 -2.21 -14.66 -1.66
C ARG A 68 -3.28 -15.27 -2.59
N ALA A 69 -4.29 -15.94 -2.04
CA ALA A 69 -5.42 -16.39 -2.83
C ALA A 69 -6.19 -15.21 -3.44
N ALA A 70 -6.37 -14.13 -2.69
CA ALA A 70 -6.97 -12.90 -3.19
C ALA A 70 -6.08 -12.20 -4.24
N GLU A 71 -4.74 -12.22 -4.10
CA GLU A 71 -3.80 -11.72 -5.11
C GLU A 71 -3.97 -12.45 -6.45
N MET A 72 -4.22 -13.76 -6.41
CA MET A 72 -4.35 -14.57 -7.61
C MET A 72 -5.74 -14.52 -8.25
N ASN A 73 -6.79 -14.26 -7.49
CA ASN A 73 -8.16 -14.50 -7.94
C ASN A 73 -9.11 -13.31 -7.77
N SER A 74 -8.73 -12.22 -7.07
CA SER A 74 -9.60 -11.06 -6.85
C SER A 74 -9.05 -9.83 -7.57
N ASP A 75 -9.78 -9.36 -8.56
CA ASP A 75 -9.48 -8.13 -9.31
C ASP A 75 -9.57 -6.89 -8.41
N LEU A 76 -10.48 -6.88 -7.46
CA LEU A 76 -10.65 -5.78 -6.51
C LEU A 76 -9.46 -5.66 -5.55
N ALA A 77 -8.95 -6.81 -5.04
CA ALA A 77 -7.76 -6.83 -4.19
C ALA A 77 -6.54 -6.33 -4.96
N GLU A 78 -6.32 -6.85 -6.16
CA GLU A 78 -5.20 -6.46 -7.01
C GLU A 78 -5.29 -5.00 -7.45
N SER A 79 -6.48 -4.50 -7.79
CA SER A 79 -6.69 -3.08 -8.13
C SER A 79 -6.30 -2.14 -6.98
N ALA A 80 -6.68 -2.49 -5.74
CA ALA A 80 -6.31 -1.71 -4.55
C ALA A 80 -4.79 -1.70 -4.32
N VAL A 81 -4.13 -2.86 -4.48
CA VAL A 81 -2.68 -2.96 -4.30
C VAL A 81 -1.93 -2.24 -5.42
N ILE A 82 -2.34 -2.39 -6.67
CA ILE A 82 -1.75 -1.65 -7.80
C ILE A 82 -1.90 -0.13 -7.58
N ALA A 83 -3.06 0.34 -7.11
CA ALA A 83 -3.25 1.75 -6.80
C ALA A 83 -2.23 2.25 -5.76
N LEU A 84 -1.97 1.45 -4.71
CA LEU A 84 -0.97 1.76 -3.70
C LEU A 84 0.45 1.78 -4.30
N LEU A 85 0.84 0.73 -5.03
CA LEU A 85 2.19 0.60 -5.62
C LEU A 85 2.50 1.75 -6.58
N ARG A 86 1.58 2.08 -7.48
CA ARG A 86 1.75 3.16 -8.45
C ARG A 86 1.91 4.54 -7.81
N ASN A 87 1.20 4.81 -6.73
CA ASN A 87 1.24 6.11 -6.06
C ASN A 87 2.36 6.22 -5.02
N VAL A 88 2.87 5.09 -4.51
CA VAL A 88 3.95 5.08 -3.51
C VAL A 88 5.31 4.92 -4.16
N ILE A 89 5.47 3.93 -5.03
CA ILE A 89 6.75 3.62 -5.68
C ILE A 89 6.80 4.19 -7.10
N GLY A 90 5.72 4.03 -7.89
CA GLY A 90 5.67 4.49 -9.28
C GLY A 90 6.85 3.98 -10.10
N ALA A 91 7.66 4.88 -10.66
CA ALA A 91 8.88 4.55 -11.39
C ALA A 91 10.10 4.30 -10.46
N GLY A 92 9.92 4.42 -9.15
CA GLY A 92 10.96 4.23 -8.14
C GLY A 92 11.18 5.46 -7.26
N ILE A 93 11.66 5.22 -6.05
CA ILE A 93 12.10 6.25 -5.11
C ILE A 93 13.61 6.40 -5.27
N ILE A 94 14.05 7.56 -5.78
CA ILE A 94 15.42 7.82 -6.23
C ILE A 94 16.20 8.58 -5.14
N PRO A 95 17.43 8.18 -4.79
CA PRO A 95 18.26 8.92 -3.85
C PRO A 95 18.98 10.08 -4.53
N GLN A 96 19.15 11.16 -3.79
CA GLN A 96 20.03 12.28 -4.10
C GLN A 96 21.06 12.41 -2.98
N ALA A 97 22.34 12.26 -3.29
CA ALA A 97 23.39 12.44 -2.32
C ALA A 97 23.47 13.90 -1.85
N LYS A 98 23.57 14.14 -0.55
CA LYS A 98 23.62 15.48 0.04
C LYS A 98 24.90 15.68 0.88
N VAL A 99 26.00 15.08 0.47
CA VAL A 99 27.30 15.23 1.14
C VAL A 99 27.75 16.67 1.09
N ARG A 100 28.14 17.21 2.23
CA ARG A 100 28.57 18.61 2.37
C ARG A 100 30.08 18.70 2.62
N ASN A 101 30.69 19.75 2.10
CA ASN A 101 32.07 20.13 2.39
C ASN A 101 32.20 20.64 3.84
N ARG A 102 33.43 20.84 4.31
CA ARG A 102 33.72 21.40 5.65
C ARG A 102 33.10 22.80 5.87
N ASN A 103 32.87 23.54 4.81
CA ASN A 103 32.24 24.86 4.82
C ASN A 103 30.69 24.83 4.80
N GLY A 104 30.07 23.64 4.90
CA GLY A 104 28.61 23.44 4.90
C GLY A 104 27.94 23.43 3.51
N LYS A 105 28.67 23.78 2.43
CA LYS A 105 28.15 23.76 1.06
C LYS A 105 28.12 22.32 0.53
N LEU A 106 27.18 22.03 -0.37
CA LEU A 106 27.10 20.74 -1.06
C LEU A 106 28.38 20.46 -1.85
N ASN A 107 28.83 19.22 -1.85
CA ASN A 107 29.96 18.74 -2.65
C ASN A 107 29.41 18.11 -3.93
N ASN A 108 29.11 18.96 -4.91
CA ASN A 108 28.43 18.51 -6.14
C ASN A 108 29.22 17.45 -6.91
N ASP A 109 30.55 17.56 -6.99
CA ASP A 109 31.36 16.57 -7.71
C ASP A 109 31.29 15.19 -7.06
N LEU A 110 31.39 15.14 -5.72
CA LEU A 110 31.28 13.89 -4.97
C LEU A 110 29.86 13.34 -5.03
N ASN A 111 28.84 14.19 -4.89
CA ASN A 111 27.44 13.78 -4.96
C ASN A 111 27.12 13.19 -6.33
N LYS A 112 27.51 13.83 -7.44
CA LYS A 112 27.36 13.28 -8.79
C LYS A 112 28.10 11.96 -8.98
N LYS A 113 29.30 11.80 -8.39
CA LYS A 113 30.04 10.54 -8.41
C LYS A 113 29.28 9.42 -7.70
N ILE A 114 28.73 9.70 -6.50
CA ILE A 114 27.93 8.74 -5.71
C ILE A 114 26.66 8.36 -6.46
N GLU A 115 25.94 9.32 -7.02
CA GLU A 115 24.70 9.09 -7.76
C GLU A 115 24.93 8.28 -9.04
N LYS A 116 26.02 8.55 -9.77
CA LYS A 116 26.42 7.74 -10.92
C LYS A 116 26.76 6.30 -10.51
N ALA A 117 27.45 6.11 -9.38
CA ALA A 117 27.73 4.79 -8.85
C ALA A 117 26.44 4.07 -8.42
N TRP A 118 25.49 4.81 -7.79
CA TRP A 118 24.18 4.28 -7.45
C TRP A 118 23.40 3.84 -8.68
N ALA A 119 23.32 4.66 -9.72
CA ALA A 119 22.61 4.33 -10.96
C ALA A 119 23.13 3.01 -11.56
N LYS A 120 24.45 2.81 -11.55
CA LYS A 120 25.07 1.56 -12.02
C LYS A 120 24.79 0.40 -11.09
N TRP A 121 24.82 0.62 -9.76
CA TRP A 121 24.52 -0.43 -8.79
C TRP A 121 23.03 -0.82 -8.80
N ALA A 122 22.14 0.13 -9.07
CA ALA A 122 20.70 -0.10 -9.11
C ALA A 122 20.24 -0.98 -10.27
N GLU A 123 21.10 -1.28 -11.26
CA GLU A 123 20.80 -2.19 -12.35
C GLU A 123 20.56 -3.62 -11.87
N PRO A 124 19.75 -4.43 -12.59
CA PRO A 124 19.35 -5.77 -12.15
C PRO A 124 20.51 -6.67 -11.76
N GLU A 125 21.58 -6.65 -12.56
CA GLU A 125 22.75 -7.50 -12.40
C GLU A 125 23.53 -7.23 -11.09
N ASN A 126 23.36 -6.05 -10.52
CA ASN A 126 24.10 -5.58 -9.36
C ASN A 126 23.24 -5.49 -8.10
N ALA A 127 22.00 -5.01 -8.25
CA ALA A 127 21.11 -4.79 -7.11
C ALA A 127 20.48 -6.09 -6.58
N ASP A 128 20.03 -6.95 -7.48
CA ASP A 128 19.40 -8.23 -7.12
C ASP A 128 20.42 -9.38 -7.16
N ILE A 129 20.49 -10.17 -6.09
CA ILE A 129 21.34 -11.37 -6.08
C ILE A 129 21.01 -12.36 -7.20
N ARG A 130 19.76 -12.37 -7.69
CA ARG A 130 19.31 -13.21 -8.80
C ARG A 130 19.58 -12.60 -10.16
N GLY A 131 19.95 -11.31 -10.20
CA GLY A 131 20.19 -10.57 -11.44
C GLY A 131 18.95 -10.35 -12.31
N ILE A 132 17.74 -10.35 -11.71
CA ILE A 132 16.47 -10.28 -12.45
C ILE A 132 15.86 -8.89 -12.33
N SER A 133 15.86 -8.31 -11.14
CA SER A 133 15.13 -7.08 -10.82
C SER A 133 16.08 -5.94 -10.50
N ASN A 134 15.80 -4.76 -11.06
CA ASN A 134 16.51 -3.55 -10.65
C ASN A 134 16.09 -3.11 -9.25
N PHE A 135 16.79 -2.14 -8.66
CA PHE A 135 16.50 -1.70 -7.30
C PHE A 135 15.06 -1.15 -7.13
N TYR A 136 14.53 -0.51 -8.15
CA TYR A 136 13.18 0.09 -8.10
C TYR A 136 12.08 -0.97 -8.19
N GLU A 137 12.31 -2.03 -8.95
CA GLU A 137 11.45 -3.22 -8.97
C GLU A 137 11.51 -3.98 -7.64
N LEU A 138 12.68 -4.01 -6.98
CA LEU A 138 12.79 -4.55 -5.62
C LEU A 138 12.02 -3.73 -4.59
N GLN A 139 11.95 -2.39 -4.74
CA GLN A 139 11.09 -1.54 -3.90
C GLN A 139 9.61 -1.91 -4.06
N GLU A 140 9.16 -2.07 -5.31
CA GLU A 140 7.78 -2.45 -5.62
C GLU A 140 7.45 -3.83 -5.06
N MET A 141 8.32 -4.82 -5.29
CA MET A 141 8.14 -6.18 -4.79
C MET A 141 8.12 -6.21 -3.26
N ALA A 142 9.00 -5.48 -2.60
CA ALA A 142 9.03 -5.40 -1.14
C ALA A 142 7.74 -4.80 -0.56
N LEU A 143 7.23 -3.72 -1.15
CA LEU A 143 5.96 -3.12 -0.74
C LEU A 143 4.78 -4.06 -1.03
N ARG A 144 4.74 -4.71 -2.20
CA ARG A 144 3.72 -5.69 -2.55
C ARG A 144 3.66 -6.84 -1.54
N ARG A 145 4.81 -7.42 -1.20
CA ARG A 145 4.86 -8.50 -0.20
C ARG A 145 4.48 -8.01 1.20
N MET A 146 4.87 -6.79 1.57
CA MET A 146 4.42 -6.20 2.83
C MET A 146 2.89 -6.03 2.88
N VAL A 147 2.24 -5.71 1.76
CA VAL A 147 0.77 -5.58 1.70
C VAL A 147 0.09 -6.94 1.80
N TYR A 148 0.48 -7.90 0.96
CA TYR A 148 -0.14 -9.23 0.91
C TYR A 148 0.31 -10.14 2.06
N ASP A 149 1.60 -10.32 2.25
CA ASP A 149 2.13 -11.25 3.24
C ASP A 149 2.24 -10.64 4.65
N GLY A 150 2.19 -9.30 4.72
CA GLY A 150 2.35 -8.52 5.94
C GLY A 150 3.79 -8.12 6.24
N GLU A 151 4.77 -8.82 5.69
CA GLU A 151 6.19 -8.63 5.92
C GLU A 151 7.03 -9.21 4.79
N ILE A 152 8.26 -8.74 4.68
CA ILE A 152 9.31 -9.32 3.86
C ILE A 152 10.67 -9.15 4.53
N LEU A 153 11.52 -10.16 4.50
CA LEU A 153 12.88 -10.06 5.00
C LEU A 153 13.81 -9.61 3.88
N VAL A 154 14.57 -8.57 4.13
CA VAL A 154 15.55 -8.00 3.20
C VAL A 154 16.93 -8.36 3.69
N ASN A 155 17.64 -9.20 2.95
CA ASN A 155 19.00 -9.62 3.22
C ASN A 155 19.98 -8.84 2.33
N LYS A 156 20.98 -8.23 2.94
CA LYS A 156 22.08 -7.54 2.29
C LYS A 156 23.25 -8.51 2.16
N THR A 157 23.54 -8.93 0.95
CA THR A 157 24.62 -9.91 0.71
C THR A 157 25.85 -9.20 0.16
N SER A 158 27.04 -9.77 0.43
CA SER A 158 28.31 -9.26 -0.11
C SER A 158 28.68 -9.86 -1.48
N GLN A 159 27.72 -10.45 -2.19
CA GLN A 159 27.94 -11.17 -3.45
C GLN A 159 27.69 -10.33 -4.70
N GLY A 160 27.73 -9.01 -4.61
CA GLY A 160 27.54 -8.14 -5.78
C GLY A 160 28.73 -8.18 -6.75
N SER A 161 28.45 -8.05 -8.04
CA SER A 161 29.45 -8.06 -9.10
C SER A 161 30.17 -6.71 -9.26
N TYR A 162 29.47 -5.61 -9.09
CA TYR A 162 30.00 -4.25 -9.21
C TYR A 162 30.52 -3.72 -7.86
N LEU A 163 29.73 -3.87 -6.80
CA LEU A 163 30.10 -3.53 -5.42
C LEU A 163 29.85 -4.77 -4.53
N PRO A 164 30.53 -4.89 -3.40
CA PRO A 164 30.28 -5.99 -2.45
C PRO A 164 28.92 -5.78 -1.73
N LEU A 165 27.87 -5.63 -2.49
CA LEU A 165 26.50 -5.49 -2.02
C LEU A 165 25.51 -5.92 -3.11
N SER A 166 24.64 -6.85 -2.79
CA SER A 166 23.40 -7.11 -3.51
C SER A 166 22.28 -7.42 -2.53
N ILE A 167 21.04 -7.34 -2.98
CA ILE A 167 19.85 -7.51 -2.16
C ILE A 167 19.18 -8.83 -2.49
N GLN A 168 18.78 -9.54 -1.45
CA GLN A 168 17.95 -10.72 -1.53
C GLN A 168 16.65 -10.46 -0.78
N LEU A 169 15.51 -10.54 -1.46
CA LEU A 169 14.22 -10.55 -0.83
C LEU A 169 13.85 -11.99 -0.45
N ILE A 170 13.56 -12.22 0.82
CA ILE A 170 13.24 -13.53 1.37
C ILE A 170 11.78 -13.51 1.88
N GLU A 171 10.98 -14.43 1.38
CA GLU A 171 9.57 -14.52 1.74
C GLU A 171 9.37 -14.86 3.23
N ALA A 172 8.30 -14.32 3.78
CA ALA A 172 7.96 -14.44 5.21
C ALA A 172 7.84 -15.90 5.69
N GLU A 173 7.55 -16.83 4.81
CA GLU A 173 7.45 -18.27 5.10
C GLU A 173 8.78 -18.90 5.45
N ASN A 174 9.87 -18.37 4.90
CA ASN A 174 11.21 -18.88 5.15
C ASN A 174 11.74 -18.44 6.52
N ILE A 175 11.07 -17.51 7.21
CA ILE A 175 11.41 -17.18 8.59
C ILE A 175 10.88 -18.30 9.48
N GLY A 176 11.79 -19.02 10.13
CA GLY A 176 11.50 -20.23 10.90
C GLY A 176 10.45 -20.00 12.01
N ALA A 177 9.62 -21.02 12.24
CA ALA A 177 8.58 -20.96 13.27
C ALA A 177 9.09 -21.39 14.68
N VAL A 178 10.37 -21.31 14.93
CA VAL A 178 10.97 -21.80 16.19
C VAL A 178 10.76 -20.79 17.30
N ASN A 179 10.17 -21.24 18.41
CA ASN A 179 10.06 -20.50 19.66
C ASN A 179 10.98 -21.16 20.70
N ILE A 180 12.16 -20.61 20.91
CA ILE A 180 13.14 -21.15 21.85
C ILE A 180 13.75 -19.98 22.64
N THR A 181 13.97 -20.18 23.92
CA THR A 181 14.80 -19.29 24.72
C THR A 181 16.26 -19.72 24.58
N ASN A 182 17.09 -18.90 23.99
CA ASN A 182 18.51 -19.17 23.80
C ASN A 182 19.34 -18.20 24.63
N GLY A 183 19.69 -18.61 25.83
CA GLY A 183 20.51 -17.78 26.74
C GLY A 183 19.82 -16.48 27.14
N LYS A 184 20.37 -15.32 26.72
CA LYS A 184 19.85 -13.98 27.05
C LYS A 184 18.72 -13.50 26.13
N ASN A 185 18.57 -14.14 24.96
CA ASN A 185 17.61 -13.71 23.93
C ASN A 185 16.48 -14.72 23.78
N ASN A 186 15.31 -14.23 23.40
CA ASN A 186 14.17 -15.06 23.08
C ASN A 186 14.00 -15.13 21.56
N ILE A 187 13.81 -16.33 21.02
CA ILE A 187 13.43 -16.51 19.61
C ILE A 187 11.91 -16.64 19.56
N ILE A 188 11.26 -15.68 18.96
CA ILE A 188 9.79 -15.63 18.81
C ILE A 188 9.45 -15.66 17.33
N ASN A 189 8.77 -16.73 16.89
CA ASN A 189 8.39 -16.91 15.48
C ASN A 189 9.57 -16.68 14.50
N GLY A 190 10.76 -17.18 14.85
CA GLY A 190 11.97 -17.09 14.04
C GLY A 190 12.74 -15.77 14.12
N VAL A 191 12.29 -14.82 14.93
CA VAL A 191 13.01 -13.58 15.21
C VAL A 191 13.63 -13.64 16.59
N GLU A 192 14.94 -13.50 16.67
CA GLU A 192 15.69 -13.40 17.92
C GLU A 192 15.61 -11.98 18.44
N VAL A 193 15.07 -11.79 19.64
CA VAL A 193 14.86 -10.47 20.24
C VAL A 193 15.47 -10.38 21.62
N THR A 194 15.91 -9.16 21.98
CA THR A 194 16.34 -8.85 23.35
C THR A 194 15.14 -8.85 24.31
N GLU A 195 15.40 -8.74 25.61
CA GLU A 195 14.37 -8.57 26.64
C GLU A 195 13.37 -7.43 26.35
N HIS A 196 13.84 -6.37 25.68
CA HIS A 196 13.02 -5.21 25.31
C HIS A 196 12.36 -5.33 23.93
N GLY A 197 12.41 -6.51 23.30
CA GLY A 197 11.81 -6.76 21.99
C GLY A 197 12.59 -6.23 20.79
N ARG A 198 13.86 -5.79 20.97
CA ARG A 198 14.69 -5.34 19.85
C ARG A 198 15.20 -6.57 19.07
N PRO A 199 14.99 -6.63 17.75
CA PRO A 199 15.55 -7.70 16.93
C PRO A 199 17.10 -7.72 16.99
N VAL A 200 17.66 -8.92 17.04
CA VAL A 200 19.11 -9.19 17.03
C VAL A 200 19.50 -10.03 15.83
N ALA A 201 18.65 -11.01 15.50
CA ALA A 201 18.86 -11.88 14.34
C ALA A 201 17.55 -12.49 13.86
N TYR A 202 17.60 -13.04 12.65
CA TYR A 202 16.50 -13.75 11.99
C TYR A 202 16.96 -15.17 11.67
N HIS A 203 16.13 -16.16 12.02
CA HIS A 203 16.36 -17.56 11.74
C HIS A 203 15.59 -17.97 10.49
N ILE A 204 16.30 -18.35 9.43
CA ILE A 204 15.74 -18.62 8.12
C ILE A 204 15.89 -20.09 7.80
N SER A 205 14.78 -20.75 7.47
CA SER A 205 14.78 -22.10 6.92
C SER A 205 15.22 -22.04 5.45
N GLN A 206 16.18 -22.86 5.09
CA GLN A 206 16.53 -23.01 3.68
C GLN A 206 15.44 -23.85 2.99
N THR A 207 15.08 -23.43 1.79
CA THR A 207 14.16 -24.17 0.93
C THR A 207 15.00 -24.75 -0.21
N ASP A 208 14.88 -26.04 -0.46
CA ASP A 208 15.53 -26.67 -1.58
C ASP A 208 14.87 -26.23 -2.92
N PRO A 209 15.48 -26.52 -4.09
CA PRO A 209 14.91 -26.19 -5.39
C PRO A 209 13.55 -26.85 -5.68
N MET A 210 13.16 -27.87 -4.92
CA MET A 210 11.86 -28.55 -5.02
C MET A 210 10.80 -27.94 -4.09
N GLY A 211 11.14 -26.89 -3.34
CA GLY A 211 10.23 -26.22 -2.42
C GLY A 211 10.11 -26.90 -1.05
N LEU A 212 10.90 -27.92 -0.76
CA LEU A 212 10.94 -28.56 0.55
C LEU A 212 11.80 -27.73 1.51
N ARG A 213 11.26 -27.45 2.69
CA ARG A 213 11.98 -26.72 3.73
C ARG A 213 12.97 -27.65 4.44
N SER A 214 14.21 -27.21 4.53
CA SER A 214 15.21 -27.84 5.41
C SER A 214 14.89 -27.55 6.87
N PHE A 215 15.18 -28.49 7.75
CA PHE A 215 15.13 -28.27 9.20
C PHE A 215 16.30 -27.40 9.69
N ASP A 216 17.35 -27.27 8.89
CA ASP A 216 18.48 -26.40 9.21
C ASP A 216 18.12 -24.94 8.98
N THR A 217 18.38 -24.14 9.99
CA THR A 217 18.15 -22.69 9.92
C THR A 217 19.45 -21.93 9.84
N VAL A 218 19.51 -20.95 8.95
CA VAL A 218 20.60 -19.96 8.89
C VAL A 218 20.23 -18.77 9.74
N ARG A 219 21.15 -18.37 10.62
CA ARG A 219 21.01 -17.18 11.46
C ARG A 219 21.58 -15.96 10.76
N LEU A 220 20.74 -15.00 10.38
CA LEU A 220 21.13 -13.70 9.83
C LEU A 220 21.03 -12.63 10.92
N THR A 221 22.12 -11.89 11.14
CA THR A 221 22.15 -10.78 12.10
C THR A 221 21.44 -9.54 11.55
N THR A 222 21.08 -8.60 12.41
CA THR A 222 20.45 -7.33 12.01
C THR A 222 21.38 -6.44 11.17
N ASP A 223 22.69 -6.68 11.18
CA ASP A 223 23.62 -6.02 10.27
C ASP A 223 23.51 -6.54 8.84
N GLN A 224 23.18 -7.83 8.69
CA GLN A 224 23.00 -8.51 7.40
C GLN A 224 21.58 -8.34 6.85
N ALA A 225 20.57 -8.42 7.71
CA ALA A 225 19.19 -8.43 7.27
C ALA A 225 18.28 -7.56 8.15
N PHE A 226 17.16 -7.12 7.59
CA PHE A 226 16.11 -6.44 8.33
C PHE A 226 14.74 -6.88 7.85
N LEU A 227 13.77 -6.92 8.76
CA LEU A 227 12.39 -7.29 8.46
C LEU A 227 11.57 -6.03 8.18
N LEU A 228 11.05 -5.92 6.96
CA LEU A 228 10.16 -4.85 6.55
C LEU A 228 8.71 -5.24 6.87
N PHE A 229 8.11 -4.58 7.85
CA PHE A 229 6.68 -4.70 8.18
C PHE A 229 6.20 -3.43 8.88
N LYS A 230 4.90 -3.18 8.85
CA LYS A 230 4.30 -2.02 9.51
C LYS A 230 3.68 -2.43 10.84
N PRO A 231 4.31 -2.14 12.00
CA PRO A 231 3.77 -2.51 13.29
C PRO A 231 2.51 -1.71 13.61
N LYS A 232 1.48 -2.37 14.14
CA LYS A 232 0.25 -1.75 14.64
C LYS A 232 0.19 -1.69 16.17
N ARG A 233 0.99 -2.52 16.85
CA ARG A 233 1.09 -2.57 18.31
C ARG A 233 2.56 -2.64 18.75
N PRO A 234 2.94 -2.03 19.89
CA PRO A 234 4.34 -2.02 20.35
C PRO A 234 4.96 -3.41 20.56
N SER A 235 4.16 -4.40 20.94
CA SER A 235 4.59 -5.79 21.18
C SER A 235 4.65 -6.66 19.91
N GLN A 236 4.45 -6.08 18.74
CA GLN A 236 4.44 -6.81 17.48
C GLN A 236 5.87 -7.01 16.96
N ILE A 237 6.24 -8.26 16.70
CA ILE A 237 7.56 -8.68 16.21
C ILE A 237 7.51 -9.09 14.74
N ARG A 238 6.38 -9.68 14.30
CA ARG A 238 6.15 -10.16 12.94
C ARG A 238 5.00 -9.39 12.28
N GLY A 239 5.06 -9.26 10.96
CA GLY A 239 4.04 -8.60 10.15
C GLY A 239 2.73 -9.39 10.05
N ILE A 240 1.66 -8.68 9.71
CA ILE A 240 0.35 -9.23 9.35
C ILE A 240 -0.09 -8.47 8.11
N SER A 241 -0.65 -9.18 7.12
CA SER A 241 -1.17 -8.60 5.89
C SER A 241 -1.96 -7.32 6.14
N LEU A 242 -1.70 -6.28 5.37
CA LEU A 242 -2.47 -5.03 5.46
C LEU A 242 -3.92 -5.24 5.01
N LEU A 243 -4.17 -6.27 4.19
CA LEU A 243 -5.49 -6.68 3.73
C LEU A 243 -6.31 -7.41 4.80
N ALA A 244 -5.71 -7.81 5.93
CA ALA A 244 -6.37 -8.64 6.95
C ALA A 244 -7.75 -8.16 7.38
N LEU A 245 -7.96 -6.82 7.46
CA LEU A 245 -9.24 -6.22 7.85
C LEU A 245 -10.32 -6.34 6.78
N VAL A 246 -9.93 -6.46 5.50
CA VAL A 246 -10.84 -6.39 4.35
C VAL A 246 -10.95 -7.70 3.59
N LEU A 247 -10.06 -8.68 3.82
CA LEU A 247 -10.02 -9.96 3.11
C LEU A 247 -11.37 -10.68 3.09
N ARG A 248 -12.06 -10.73 4.24
CA ARG A 248 -13.38 -11.37 4.29
C ARG A 248 -14.39 -10.67 3.39
N ARG A 249 -14.38 -9.33 3.36
CA ARG A 249 -15.30 -8.58 2.50
C ARG A 249 -14.97 -8.71 1.03
N ILE A 250 -13.67 -8.80 0.69
CA ILE A 250 -13.22 -9.07 -0.67
C ILE A 250 -13.78 -10.42 -1.12
N HIS A 251 -13.58 -11.46 -0.33
CA HIS A 251 -14.11 -12.79 -0.61
C HIS A 251 -15.65 -12.80 -0.73
N ASP A 252 -16.36 -12.20 0.23
CA ASP A 252 -17.82 -12.14 0.24
C ASP A 252 -18.40 -11.41 -1.00
N ILE A 253 -17.73 -10.36 -1.50
CA ILE A 253 -18.17 -9.65 -2.70
C ILE A 253 -17.91 -10.46 -3.97
N ASP A 254 -16.76 -11.13 -4.07
CA ASP A 254 -16.40 -11.97 -5.21
C ASP A 254 -17.42 -13.13 -5.32
N GLU A 255 -17.70 -13.85 -4.22
CA GLU A 255 -18.71 -14.91 -4.20
C GLU A 255 -20.13 -14.38 -4.53
N TYR A 256 -20.47 -13.19 -4.03
CA TYR A 256 -21.76 -12.59 -4.34
C TYR A 256 -21.91 -12.27 -5.83
N MET A 257 -20.88 -11.72 -6.45
CA MET A 257 -20.87 -11.40 -7.88
C MET A 257 -20.95 -12.64 -8.75
N ASP A 258 -20.27 -13.71 -8.36
CA ASP A 258 -20.37 -15.02 -9.03
C ASP A 258 -21.75 -15.63 -8.90
N ALA A 259 -22.35 -15.59 -7.71
CA ALA A 259 -23.72 -16.06 -7.48
C ALA A 259 -24.75 -15.25 -8.30
N ASP A 260 -24.58 -13.93 -8.35
CA ASP A 260 -25.45 -13.03 -9.15
C ASP A 260 -25.31 -13.30 -10.65
N LEU A 261 -24.11 -13.58 -11.15
CA LEU A 261 -23.87 -14.01 -12.54
C LEU A 261 -24.54 -15.35 -12.85
N ILE A 262 -24.41 -16.32 -11.95
CA ILE A 262 -25.10 -17.61 -12.10
C ILE A 262 -26.61 -17.41 -12.12
N ALA A 263 -27.17 -16.64 -11.19
CA ALA A 263 -28.59 -16.33 -11.16
C ALA A 263 -29.06 -15.63 -12.45
N ALA A 264 -28.23 -14.72 -12.99
CA ALA A 264 -28.52 -14.07 -14.28
C ALA A 264 -28.56 -15.06 -15.45
N ARG A 265 -27.59 -15.99 -15.50
CA ARG A 265 -27.53 -17.04 -16.52
C ARG A 265 -28.73 -17.96 -16.42
N VAL A 266 -29.09 -18.39 -15.21
CA VAL A 266 -30.28 -19.21 -14.98
C VAL A 266 -31.55 -18.46 -15.39
N ALA A 267 -31.73 -17.21 -14.97
CA ALA A 267 -32.86 -16.39 -15.37
C ALA A 267 -32.97 -16.21 -16.89
N ALA A 268 -31.84 -16.06 -17.59
CA ALA A 268 -31.82 -16.00 -19.05
C ALA A 268 -32.19 -17.31 -19.74
N CYS A 269 -32.00 -18.45 -19.07
CA CYS A 269 -32.38 -19.77 -19.59
C CYS A 269 -33.84 -20.11 -19.34
N PHE A 270 -34.47 -19.59 -18.26
CA PHE A 270 -35.84 -19.89 -17.90
C PHE A 270 -36.82 -18.89 -18.56
N SER A 271 -37.36 -19.29 -19.72
CA SER A 271 -38.35 -18.43 -20.40
C SER A 271 -39.77 -18.77 -20.02
N VAL A 272 -40.13 -20.07 -19.86
CA VAL A 272 -41.54 -20.48 -19.73
C VAL A 272 -41.71 -21.83 -19.05
N PHE A 273 -42.56 -21.95 -18.05
CA PHE A 273 -43.10 -23.23 -17.59
C PHE A 273 -44.49 -23.46 -18.19
N VAL A 274 -44.69 -24.59 -18.81
CA VAL A 274 -46.01 -25.02 -19.30
C VAL A 274 -46.60 -26.01 -18.29
N THR A 275 -47.61 -25.54 -17.54
CA THR A 275 -48.41 -26.40 -16.64
C THR A 275 -49.55 -27.05 -17.41
N SER A 276 -49.72 -28.34 -17.27
CA SER A 276 -50.80 -29.09 -17.94
C SER A 276 -51.58 -29.93 -16.92
N GLN A 277 -52.90 -29.86 -17.00
CA GLN A 277 -53.80 -30.67 -16.17
C GLN A 277 -53.83 -32.15 -16.58
N ASN A 278 -53.29 -32.53 -17.74
CA ASN A 278 -53.28 -33.91 -18.27
C ASN A 278 -51.88 -34.41 -18.57
N SER A 279 -51.18 -34.89 -17.54
CA SER A 279 -49.81 -35.35 -17.61
C SER A 279 -49.58 -36.62 -18.49
N ALA A 280 -50.57 -37.46 -18.65
CA ALA A 280 -50.43 -38.73 -19.37
C ALA A 280 -50.30 -38.60 -20.89
N ARG A 281 -50.94 -37.58 -21.53
CA ARG A 281 -50.83 -37.30 -22.97
C ARG A 281 -49.58 -36.56 -23.39
N GLN A 282 -49.03 -35.80 -22.51
CA GLN A 282 -47.86 -34.93 -22.78
C GLN A 282 -46.55 -35.74 -22.89
N SER A 283 -46.41 -36.77 -22.10
CA SER A 283 -45.22 -37.64 -22.11
C SER A 283 -45.03 -38.38 -23.45
N ALA A 284 -46.11 -38.56 -24.22
CA ALA A 284 -46.05 -39.30 -25.49
C ALA A 284 -45.66 -38.44 -26.71
N LEU A 285 -45.80 -37.09 -26.59
CA LEU A 285 -45.62 -36.15 -27.72
C LEU A 285 -44.28 -35.40 -27.68
N LEU A 286 -43.50 -35.56 -26.60
CA LEU A 286 -42.17 -34.91 -26.47
C LEU A 286 -41.10 -35.59 -27.30
N PRO A 287 -40.25 -34.85 -28.03
CA PRO A 287 -39.05 -35.40 -28.65
C PRO A 287 -38.21 -36.15 -27.64
N ARG A 288 -37.76 -37.32 -27.95
CA ARG A 288 -36.93 -38.17 -27.08
C ARG A 288 -35.50 -38.22 -27.59
N ASP A 289 -34.53 -38.20 -26.69
CA ASP A 289 -33.13 -38.42 -27.02
C ASP A 289 -32.89 -39.89 -27.42
N LYS A 290 -31.68 -40.25 -27.88
CA LYS A 290 -31.29 -41.60 -28.24
C LYS A 290 -31.40 -42.65 -27.08
N LYS A 291 -31.62 -42.13 -25.85
CA LYS A 291 -31.83 -42.95 -24.64
C LYS A 291 -33.27 -42.96 -24.15
N GLY A 292 -34.23 -42.45 -24.97
CA GLY A 292 -35.65 -42.44 -24.64
C GLY A 292 -36.08 -41.42 -23.60
N ARG A 293 -35.26 -40.46 -23.23
CA ARG A 293 -35.57 -39.39 -22.29
C ARG A 293 -36.21 -38.19 -23.04
N PRO A 294 -37.20 -37.52 -22.46
CA PRO A 294 -37.73 -36.28 -23.05
C PRO A 294 -36.63 -35.27 -23.24
N ASN A 295 -36.36 -34.87 -24.45
CA ASN A 295 -35.40 -33.79 -24.76
C ASN A 295 -36.14 -32.53 -25.14
N ILE A 296 -36.23 -31.63 -24.18
CA ILE A 296 -36.81 -30.29 -24.41
C ILE A 296 -35.62 -29.31 -24.56
N THR A 297 -35.23 -29.08 -25.81
CA THR A 297 -34.25 -28.04 -26.11
C THR A 297 -34.98 -26.70 -26.23
N MET A 298 -34.66 -25.77 -25.35
CA MET A 298 -35.17 -24.39 -25.44
C MET A 298 -34.14 -23.54 -26.17
N ALA A 299 -34.62 -22.79 -27.17
CA ALA A 299 -33.82 -21.80 -27.90
C ALA A 299 -34.46 -20.41 -27.71
N PRO A 300 -33.66 -19.34 -27.63
CA PRO A 300 -34.15 -17.97 -27.60
C PRO A 300 -35.06 -17.71 -28.81
N GLY A 301 -36.27 -17.15 -28.58
CA GLY A 301 -37.21 -16.85 -29.64
C GLY A 301 -38.11 -18.00 -30.12
N MET A 302 -38.11 -19.16 -29.45
CA MET A 302 -38.97 -20.28 -29.80
C MET A 302 -40.41 -19.98 -29.40
N VAL A 303 -41.30 -20.03 -30.38
CA VAL A 303 -42.76 -19.93 -30.17
C VAL A 303 -43.35 -21.33 -30.14
N ARG A 304 -44.01 -21.69 -29.03
CA ARG A 304 -44.68 -22.96 -28.86
C ARG A 304 -46.19 -22.75 -28.72
N HIS A 305 -46.96 -23.45 -29.55
CA HIS A 305 -48.41 -23.49 -29.40
C HIS A 305 -48.82 -24.37 -28.23
N LEU A 306 -49.69 -23.87 -27.39
CA LEU A 306 -50.24 -24.58 -26.24
C LEU A 306 -51.46 -25.38 -26.60
N SER A 307 -51.60 -26.56 -26.00
CA SER A 307 -52.79 -27.39 -26.10
C SER A 307 -53.92 -26.90 -25.16
N PRO A 308 -55.19 -27.16 -25.43
CA PRO A 308 -56.26 -26.83 -24.50
C PRO A 308 -56.02 -27.43 -23.09
N GLY A 309 -56.04 -26.57 -22.06
CA GLY A 309 -55.72 -26.95 -20.67
C GLY A 309 -54.27 -26.77 -20.24
N GLU A 310 -53.42 -26.27 -21.11
CA GLU A 310 -52.07 -25.82 -20.75
C GLU A 310 -52.07 -24.34 -20.40
N SER A 311 -51.42 -23.96 -19.33
CA SER A 311 -51.15 -22.57 -18.98
C SER A 311 -49.67 -22.28 -18.93
N ILE A 312 -49.29 -21.06 -19.24
CA ILE A 312 -47.91 -20.60 -19.14
C ILE A 312 -47.74 -19.87 -17.83
N GLU A 313 -46.85 -20.33 -17.00
CA GLU A 313 -46.30 -19.56 -15.89
C GLU A 313 -44.91 -19.10 -16.26
N PHE A 314 -44.71 -17.77 -16.30
CA PHE A 314 -43.37 -17.23 -16.39
C PHE A 314 -42.71 -17.31 -15.02
N ALA A 315 -41.68 -18.10 -14.91
CA ALA A 315 -40.79 -17.95 -13.76
C ALA A 315 -40.08 -16.62 -13.91
N ASP A 316 -40.67 -15.57 -13.35
CA ASP A 316 -40.02 -14.30 -13.18
C ASP A 316 -39.27 -14.32 -11.82
N PRO A 317 -38.02 -14.72 -11.79
CA PRO A 317 -37.21 -14.51 -10.59
C PRO A 317 -37.10 -12.99 -10.45
N LYS A 318 -37.92 -12.41 -9.55
CA LYS A 318 -37.85 -10.97 -9.21
C LYS A 318 -36.44 -10.60 -8.79
N ARG A 319 -35.61 -10.34 -9.76
CA ARG A 319 -34.25 -9.92 -9.57
C ARG A 319 -34.22 -8.41 -9.42
N ASN A 320 -33.92 -7.92 -8.25
CA ASN A 320 -33.66 -6.50 -8.03
C ASN A 320 -32.24 -6.18 -8.56
N ALA A 321 -32.06 -6.05 -9.87
CA ALA A 321 -30.77 -5.74 -10.50
C ALA A 321 -30.13 -4.45 -9.96
N GLY A 322 -30.91 -3.50 -9.46
CA GLY A 322 -30.41 -2.29 -8.81
C GLY A 322 -29.71 -2.55 -7.48
N THR A 323 -30.15 -3.52 -6.70
CA THR A 323 -29.61 -3.82 -5.38
C THR A 323 -28.19 -4.40 -5.44
N ALA A 324 -27.85 -5.15 -6.49
CA ALA A 324 -26.51 -5.72 -6.67
C ALA A 324 -25.45 -4.63 -6.89
N SER A 325 -25.75 -3.62 -7.72
CA SER A 325 -24.85 -2.50 -7.97
C SER A 325 -24.60 -1.66 -6.72
N GLU A 326 -25.65 -1.34 -5.95
CA GLU A 326 -25.54 -0.57 -4.71
C GLU A 326 -24.79 -1.35 -3.63
N TYR A 327 -25.04 -2.64 -3.52
CA TYR A 327 -24.31 -3.52 -2.59
C TYR A 327 -22.83 -3.56 -2.93
N SER A 328 -22.48 -3.84 -4.18
CA SER A 328 -21.10 -3.84 -4.67
C SER A 328 -20.40 -2.50 -4.40
N ALA A 329 -21.01 -1.38 -4.75
CA ALA A 329 -20.46 -0.05 -4.51
C ALA A 329 -20.27 0.24 -3.01
N THR A 330 -21.19 -0.24 -2.16
CA THR A 330 -21.09 -0.06 -0.71
C THR A 330 -19.96 -0.91 -0.11
N GLN A 331 -19.80 -2.16 -0.55
CA GLN A 331 -18.70 -3.01 -0.10
C GLN A 331 -17.34 -2.48 -0.58
N THR A 332 -17.25 -2.04 -1.84
CA THR A 332 -16.03 -1.41 -2.38
C THR A 332 -15.62 -0.17 -1.55
N ARG A 333 -16.57 0.69 -1.18
CA ARG A 333 -16.29 1.83 -0.29
C ARG A 333 -15.74 1.40 1.08
N ARG A 334 -16.30 0.35 1.67
CA ARG A 334 -15.85 -0.18 2.98
C ARG A 334 -14.46 -0.81 2.88
N ILE A 335 -14.16 -1.53 1.78
CA ILE A 335 -12.85 -2.10 1.50
C ILE A 335 -11.82 -0.99 1.33
N ALA A 336 -12.09 -0.02 0.49
CA ALA A 336 -11.23 1.13 0.25
C ALA A 336 -10.94 1.91 1.54
N SER A 337 -11.99 2.22 2.32
CA SER A 337 -11.86 2.88 3.62
C SER A 337 -11.00 2.07 4.61
N GLY A 338 -11.15 0.73 4.62
CA GLY A 338 -10.32 -0.15 5.46
C GLY A 338 -8.83 -0.14 5.09
N LEU A 339 -8.52 0.22 3.84
CA LEU A 339 -7.15 0.38 3.33
C LEU A 339 -6.65 1.83 3.41
N GLY A 340 -7.49 2.78 3.82
CA GLY A 340 -7.18 4.21 3.89
C GLY A 340 -7.12 4.89 2.52
N MET A 341 -7.89 4.38 1.55
CA MET A 341 -8.00 4.92 0.19
C MET A 341 -9.45 5.26 -0.16
N SER A 342 -9.66 6.11 -1.15
CA SER A 342 -10.99 6.36 -1.71
C SER A 342 -11.48 5.18 -2.55
N ALA A 343 -12.80 5.01 -2.63
CA ALA A 343 -13.40 3.99 -3.49
C ALA A 343 -13.13 4.27 -4.98
N ASP A 344 -13.03 5.54 -5.35
CA ASP A 344 -12.79 5.97 -6.72
C ASP A 344 -11.45 5.46 -7.26
N ILE A 345 -10.40 5.48 -6.41
CA ILE A 345 -9.07 5.01 -6.82
C ILE A 345 -9.00 3.48 -6.84
N VAL A 346 -9.68 2.80 -5.91
CA VAL A 346 -9.72 1.34 -5.84
C VAL A 346 -10.56 0.75 -6.97
N ALA A 347 -11.75 1.30 -7.23
CA ALA A 347 -12.63 0.87 -8.32
C ALA A 347 -12.21 1.41 -9.70
N ARG A 348 -11.23 2.33 -9.76
CA ARG A 348 -10.85 3.08 -10.97
C ARG A 348 -12.05 3.75 -11.66
N ASN A 349 -12.99 4.19 -10.86
CA ASN A 349 -14.21 4.84 -11.33
C ASN A 349 -14.44 6.14 -10.56
N ILE A 350 -14.25 7.26 -11.24
CA ILE A 350 -14.46 8.57 -10.65
C ILE A 350 -15.96 8.83 -10.61
N SER A 351 -16.53 8.78 -9.40
CA SER A 351 -17.93 9.06 -9.14
C SER A 351 -18.10 10.44 -8.50
N GLY A 352 -19.06 11.19 -8.96
CA GLY A 352 -19.38 12.50 -8.39
C GLY A 352 -18.90 13.70 -9.21
N ASN A 353 -18.94 14.89 -8.58
CA ASN A 353 -18.49 16.12 -9.21
C ASN A 353 -16.95 16.30 -9.06
N PHE A 354 -16.39 17.16 -9.89
CA PHE A 354 -14.95 17.47 -9.91
C PHE A 354 -14.38 17.85 -8.53
N SER A 355 -15.14 18.61 -7.73
CA SER A 355 -14.67 19.06 -6.41
C SER A 355 -14.56 17.90 -5.41
N ALA A 356 -15.52 16.97 -5.43
CA ALA A 356 -15.49 15.78 -4.57
C ALA A 356 -14.34 14.84 -4.98
N ALA A 357 -14.18 14.58 -6.28
CA ALA A 357 -13.08 13.74 -6.79
C ALA A 357 -11.72 14.33 -6.45
N ARG A 358 -11.56 15.65 -6.55
CA ARG A 358 -10.33 16.36 -6.14
C ARG A 358 -10.07 16.19 -4.64
N GLN A 359 -11.09 16.35 -3.80
CA GLN A 359 -10.93 16.20 -2.35
C GLN A 359 -10.51 14.76 -2.00
N ASN A 360 -11.12 13.75 -2.59
CA ASN A 360 -10.75 12.36 -2.40
C ASN A 360 -9.28 12.12 -2.79
N LEU A 361 -8.85 12.64 -3.94
CA LEU A 361 -7.46 12.49 -4.39
C LEU A 361 -6.46 13.15 -3.43
N LEU A 362 -6.77 14.35 -2.90
CA LEU A 362 -5.91 15.02 -1.92
C LEU A 362 -5.80 14.25 -0.59
N GLU A 363 -6.88 13.60 -0.15
CA GLU A 363 -6.83 12.73 1.04
C GLU A 363 -6.02 11.45 0.76
N ASP A 364 -6.20 10.82 -0.40
CA ASP A 364 -5.41 9.65 -0.81
C ASP A 364 -3.91 9.98 -0.87
N GLN A 365 -3.54 11.14 -1.40
CA GLN A 365 -2.15 11.60 -1.44
C GLN A 365 -1.51 11.69 -0.05
N LYS A 366 -2.26 12.09 0.98
CA LYS A 366 -1.74 12.10 2.37
C LYS A 366 -1.41 10.67 2.84
N THR A 367 -2.28 9.72 2.55
CA THR A 367 -2.03 8.30 2.85
C THR A 367 -0.80 7.78 2.11
N PHE A 368 -0.69 8.06 0.81
CA PHE A 368 0.46 7.63 0.01
C PHE A 368 1.78 8.23 0.49
N ARG A 369 1.80 9.53 0.84
CA ARG A 369 3.00 10.18 1.42
C ARG A 369 3.43 9.52 2.74
N GLN A 370 2.50 9.10 3.59
CA GLN A 370 2.85 8.36 4.81
C GLN A 370 3.52 7.02 4.48
N VAL A 371 3.01 6.30 3.47
CA VAL A 371 3.59 5.02 3.05
C VAL A 371 4.94 5.24 2.35
N GLN A 372 5.07 6.27 1.51
CA GLN A 372 6.35 6.67 0.90
C GLN A 372 7.42 6.92 1.98
N LYS A 373 7.10 7.73 3.00
CA LYS A 373 8.00 8.00 4.12
C LYS A 373 8.38 6.73 4.88
N PHE A 374 7.42 5.81 5.06
CA PHE A 374 7.69 4.53 5.69
C PHE A 374 8.68 3.69 4.86
N VAL A 375 8.46 3.55 3.55
CA VAL A 375 9.35 2.81 2.64
C VAL A 375 10.73 3.44 2.60
N ILE A 376 10.83 4.76 2.50
CA ILE A 376 12.10 5.49 2.54
C ILE A 376 12.86 5.16 3.83
N THR A 377 12.19 5.27 4.98
CA THR A 377 12.86 5.12 6.28
C THR A 377 13.27 3.66 6.55
N HIS A 378 12.39 2.69 6.22
CA HIS A 378 12.56 1.31 6.65
C HIS A 378 13.11 0.38 5.57
N PHE A 379 13.05 0.76 4.29
CA PHE A 379 13.61 -0.02 3.18
C PHE A 379 14.79 0.71 2.53
N CYS A 380 14.58 1.92 2.02
CA CYS A 380 15.59 2.61 1.22
C CYS A 380 16.81 3.05 2.05
N MET A 381 16.59 3.65 3.23
CA MET A 381 17.69 4.14 4.09
C MET A 381 18.66 3.05 4.57
N PRO A 382 18.22 1.88 5.05
CA PRO A 382 19.15 0.80 5.42
C PRO A 382 19.98 0.30 4.24
N ILE A 383 19.43 0.28 3.04
CA ILE A 383 20.14 -0.14 1.82
C ILE A 383 21.11 0.95 1.38
N TRP A 384 20.70 2.23 1.42
CA TRP A 384 21.59 3.35 1.12
C TRP A 384 22.84 3.36 2.01
N LYS A 385 22.66 3.18 3.30
CA LYS A 385 23.78 3.09 4.23
C LYS A 385 24.74 1.95 3.87
N ALA A 386 24.20 0.78 3.55
CA ALA A 386 25.00 -0.37 3.12
C ALA A 386 25.69 -0.11 1.77
N PHE A 387 25.03 0.60 0.84
CA PHE A 387 25.62 1.00 -0.43
C PHE A 387 26.81 1.95 -0.24
N ILE A 388 26.70 2.95 0.62
CA ILE A 388 27.81 3.87 0.91
C ILE A 388 28.96 3.14 1.60
N ASP A 389 28.68 2.21 2.55
CA ASP A 389 29.69 1.34 3.13
C ASP A 389 30.40 0.47 2.05
N ALA A 390 29.63 -0.11 1.12
CA ALA A 390 30.19 -0.89 0.01
C ALA A 390 31.02 -0.05 -0.96
N LEU A 391 30.60 1.18 -1.23
CA LEU A 391 31.33 2.12 -2.07
C LEU A 391 32.67 2.52 -1.45
N TYR A 392 32.73 2.66 -0.13
CA TYR A 392 33.99 2.86 0.60
C TYR A 392 34.89 1.64 0.51
N LEU A 393 34.37 0.44 0.68
CA LEU A 393 35.14 -0.81 0.55
C LEU A 393 35.71 -1.00 -0.86
N ALA A 394 35.03 -0.49 -1.88
CA ALA A 394 35.53 -0.47 -3.26
C ALA A 394 36.58 0.63 -3.51
N GLY A 395 36.93 1.46 -2.52
CA GLY A 395 37.93 2.53 -2.66
C GLY A 395 37.43 3.78 -3.40
N GLU A 396 36.11 3.93 -3.59
CA GLU A 396 35.52 5.04 -4.33
C GLU A 396 35.26 6.30 -3.48
N LEU A 397 35.35 6.17 -2.15
CA LEU A 397 35.16 7.27 -1.21
C LEU A 397 36.48 7.67 -0.54
N PRO A 398 36.58 8.93 -0.05
CA PRO A 398 37.75 9.41 0.68
C PRO A 398 38.00 8.63 1.96
N SER A 399 39.29 8.59 2.40
CA SER A 399 39.74 7.85 3.58
C SER A 399 39.16 8.35 4.91
N ASP A 400 38.63 9.59 4.95
CA ASP A 400 37.99 10.16 6.15
C ASP A 400 36.53 9.68 6.35
N TYR A 401 36.03 8.82 5.48
CA TYR A 401 34.69 8.23 5.56
C TYR A 401 34.39 7.61 6.91
N LEU A 402 35.27 6.74 7.42
CA LEU A 402 35.04 6.03 8.69
C LEU A 402 34.84 6.97 9.88
N ALA A 403 35.51 8.11 9.88
CA ALA A 403 35.36 9.13 10.91
C ALA A 403 34.12 10.00 10.75
N ASN A 404 33.54 10.05 9.54
CA ASN A 404 32.46 10.97 9.18
C ASN A 404 31.29 10.25 8.45
N LYS A 405 30.96 9.01 8.86
CA LYS A 405 29.94 8.19 8.18
C LYS A 405 28.64 8.91 7.97
N ASP A 406 28.10 9.57 9.00
CA ASP A 406 26.80 10.24 8.95
C ASP A 406 26.76 11.31 7.86
N LYS A 407 27.86 12.05 7.67
CA LYS A 407 27.97 13.09 6.65
C LYS A 407 27.91 12.52 5.22
N TYR A 408 28.57 11.38 4.97
CA TYR A 408 28.56 10.74 3.66
C TYR A 408 27.28 9.98 3.37
N GLN A 409 26.52 9.64 4.40
CA GLN A 409 25.23 8.95 4.30
C GLN A 409 24.04 9.92 4.20
N GLU A 410 24.30 11.25 4.27
CA GLU A 410 23.23 12.23 4.03
C GLU A 410 22.63 12.07 2.63
N VAL A 411 21.31 11.98 2.56
CA VAL A 411 20.56 11.73 1.32
C VAL A 411 19.19 12.37 1.39
N ALA A 412 18.75 12.95 0.30
CA ALA A 412 17.35 13.27 0.06
C ALA A 412 16.74 12.19 -0.85
N TRP A 413 15.47 11.90 -0.68
CA TRP A 413 14.78 10.89 -1.47
C TRP A 413 13.69 11.56 -2.30
N LEU A 414 13.74 11.37 -3.60
CA LEU A 414 12.71 11.78 -4.53
C LEU A 414 11.71 10.64 -4.69
N ALA A 415 10.57 10.77 -4.06
CA ALA A 415 9.44 9.89 -4.26
C ALA A 415 8.58 10.40 -5.44
N PRO A 416 7.80 9.53 -6.10
CA PRO A 416 6.87 9.95 -7.15
C PRO A 416 5.93 11.04 -6.63
N GLY A 417 5.83 12.11 -7.40
CA GLY A 417 4.84 13.15 -7.21
C GLY A 417 3.57 12.87 -8.00
N TRP A 418 2.58 13.73 -7.87
CA TRP A 418 1.34 13.65 -8.63
C TRP A 418 1.24 14.80 -9.63
N SER A 419 0.68 14.52 -10.79
CA SER A 419 0.40 15.56 -11.78
C SER A 419 -0.61 16.56 -11.23
N TRP A 420 -0.45 17.80 -11.60
CA TRP A 420 -1.38 18.86 -11.21
C TRP A 420 -2.77 18.62 -11.82
N ILE A 421 -3.80 18.82 -11.02
CA ILE A 421 -5.22 18.65 -11.45
C ILE A 421 -5.66 19.85 -12.29
N ASP A 422 -5.24 21.07 -11.89
CA ASP A 422 -5.44 22.32 -12.62
C ASP A 422 -4.07 23.01 -12.79
N PRO A 423 -3.34 22.70 -13.88
CA PRO A 423 -1.98 23.16 -14.04
C PRO A 423 -1.83 24.68 -13.97
N VAL A 424 -2.79 25.43 -14.53
CA VAL A 424 -2.72 26.89 -14.57
C VAL A 424 -2.83 27.50 -13.17
N LYS A 425 -3.82 27.05 -12.40
CA LYS A 425 -4.02 27.56 -11.03
C LYS A 425 -2.88 27.14 -10.11
N GLU A 426 -2.41 25.89 -10.24
CA GLU A 426 -1.34 25.38 -9.38
C GLU A 426 0.01 26.03 -9.70
N VAL A 427 0.34 26.26 -10.98
CA VAL A 427 1.52 27.03 -11.37
C VAL A 427 1.48 28.46 -10.82
N ASN A 428 0.33 29.14 -10.96
CA ASN A 428 0.20 30.51 -10.44
C ASN A 428 0.29 30.53 -8.90
N ALA A 429 -0.34 29.58 -8.21
CA ALA A 429 -0.24 29.46 -6.76
C ALA A 429 1.21 29.20 -6.30
N ASN A 430 1.94 28.32 -6.97
CA ASN A 430 3.34 28.02 -6.68
C ASN A 430 4.25 29.23 -6.93
N LYS A 431 4.02 29.97 -8.04
CA LYS A 431 4.74 31.22 -8.32
C LYS A 431 4.55 32.24 -7.18
N GLU A 432 3.31 32.47 -6.77
CA GLU A 432 3.01 33.41 -5.68
C GLU A 432 3.56 32.90 -4.33
N ALA A 433 3.53 31.61 -4.07
CA ALA A 433 4.09 31.01 -2.86
C ALA A 433 5.62 31.17 -2.80
N ILE A 434 6.32 30.96 -3.93
CA ILE A 434 7.78 31.20 -4.02
C ILE A 434 8.09 32.69 -3.84
N LYS A 435 7.36 33.58 -4.53
CA LYS A 435 7.56 35.06 -4.40
C LYS A 435 7.36 35.57 -2.98
N SER A 436 6.38 35.00 -2.26
CA SER A 436 6.09 35.37 -0.86
C SER A 436 6.98 34.64 0.16
N GLY A 437 7.90 33.76 -0.27
CA GLY A 437 8.80 33.04 0.62
C GLY A 437 8.13 31.91 1.42
N LEU A 438 6.92 31.51 1.05
CA LEU A 438 6.18 30.43 1.72
C LEU A 438 6.68 29.03 1.31
N THR A 439 7.31 28.90 0.14
CA THR A 439 7.89 27.65 -0.36
C THR A 439 9.14 27.94 -1.20
N THR A 440 9.93 26.93 -1.47
CA THR A 440 11.15 27.03 -2.28
C THR A 440 10.96 26.37 -3.64
N LEU A 441 11.86 26.68 -4.61
CA LEU A 441 11.89 25.95 -5.88
C LEU A 441 12.18 24.46 -5.67
N GLU A 442 13.05 24.14 -4.69
CA GLU A 442 13.35 22.76 -4.29
C GLU A 442 12.08 22.04 -3.86
N ASP A 443 11.25 22.63 -2.96
CA ASP A 443 10.01 22.01 -2.50
C ASP A 443 9.03 21.76 -3.64
N VAL A 444 8.88 22.72 -4.55
CA VAL A 444 7.98 22.59 -5.70
C VAL A 444 8.47 21.52 -6.68
N CYS A 445 9.76 21.48 -6.99
CA CYS A 445 10.33 20.43 -7.84
C CYS A 445 10.21 19.04 -7.17
N ALA A 446 10.53 18.94 -5.88
CA ALA A 446 10.43 17.70 -5.12
C ALA A 446 8.98 17.17 -5.05
N SER A 447 7.98 18.08 -4.95
CA SER A 447 6.56 17.68 -4.98
C SER A 447 6.16 17.00 -6.30
N SER A 448 6.88 17.29 -7.38
CA SER A 448 6.72 16.71 -8.71
C SER A 448 7.69 15.56 -9.00
N GLY A 449 8.49 15.13 -7.99
CA GLY A 449 9.47 14.05 -8.12
C GLY A 449 10.69 14.43 -8.96
N ARG A 450 11.04 15.73 -9.05
CA ARG A 450 12.17 16.24 -9.83
C ARG A 450 13.19 16.92 -8.94
N ASP A 451 14.47 16.81 -9.32
CA ASP A 451 15.55 17.57 -8.70
C ASP A 451 15.56 19.00 -9.24
N TRP A 452 15.59 20.00 -8.35
CA TRP A 452 15.64 21.40 -8.74
C TRP A 452 16.99 21.79 -9.36
N GLU A 453 18.11 21.17 -8.95
CA GLU A 453 19.44 21.42 -9.54
C GLU A 453 19.49 20.88 -10.96
N GLU A 454 19.01 19.64 -11.21
CA GLU A 454 18.88 19.08 -12.55
C GLU A 454 17.96 19.94 -13.43
N VAL A 455 16.85 20.41 -12.90
CA VAL A 455 15.93 21.31 -13.62
C VAL A 455 16.64 22.60 -14.03
N LEU A 456 17.46 23.20 -13.17
CA LEU A 456 18.21 24.41 -13.50
C LEU A 456 19.34 24.14 -14.49
N GLU A 457 20.09 23.05 -14.34
CA GLU A 457 21.13 22.65 -15.29
C GLU A 457 20.53 22.38 -16.68
N GLN A 458 19.41 21.66 -16.74
CA GLN A 458 18.71 21.38 -17.99
C GLN A 458 18.20 22.68 -18.65
N ARG A 459 17.60 23.60 -17.88
CA ARG A 459 17.16 24.90 -18.40
C ARG A 459 18.32 25.72 -18.97
N LYS A 460 19.47 25.69 -18.31
CA LYS A 460 20.66 26.37 -18.82
C LYS A 460 21.11 25.77 -20.16
N LEU A 461 21.20 24.43 -20.25
CA LEU A 461 21.55 23.75 -21.50
C LEU A 461 20.57 24.09 -22.63
N GLU A 462 19.28 24.12 -22.36
CA GLU A 462 18.24 24.50 -23.32
C GLU A 462 18.39 25.95 -23.79
N GLN A 463 18.65 26.88 -22.85
CA GLN A 463 18.87 28.29 -23.18
C GLN A 463 20.11 28.49 -24.02
N ASP A 464 21.21 27.84 -23.68
CA ASP A 464 22.46 27.94 -24.42
C ASP A 464 22.28 27.35 -25.83
N ARG A 465 21.61 26.20 -25.97
CA ARG A 465 21.32 25.58 -27.26
C ARG A 465 20.34 26.42 -28.11
N ALA A 466 19.33 27.00 -27.51
CA ALA A 466 18.39 27.90 -28.17
C ALA A 466 19.10 29.15 -28.75
N LYS A 467 20.02 29.74 -27.96
CA LYS A 467 20.87 30.85 -28.42
C LYS A 467 21.73 30.44 -29.62
N GLU A 468 22.38 29.28 -29.60
CA GLU A 468 23.16 28.74 -30.70
C GLU A 468 22.33 28.55 -31.99
N LEU A 469 21.06 28.14 -31.83
CA LEU A 469 20.14 27.89 -32.96
C LEU A 469 19.37 29.15 -33.39
N GLY A 470 19.54 30.29 -32.70
CA GLY A 470 18.82 31.53 -33.00
C GLY A 470 17.33 31.47 -32.62
N VAL A 471 16.93 30.55 -31.74
CA VAL A 471 15.55 30.41 -31.25
C VAL A 471 15.42 31.17 -29.91
N LEU A 472 14.42 32.02 -29.81
CA LEU A 472 14.09 32.69 -28.55
C LEU A 472 13.21 31.75 -27.68
N LEU A 473 13.77 31.26 -26.59
CA LEU A 473 12.99 30.66 -25.51
C LEU A 473 12.66 31.77 -24.51
N ASP A 474 11.41 32.24 -24.57
CA ASP A 474 10.95 33.29 -23.65
C ASP A 474 10.66 32.72 -22.27
N TYR A 475 11.72 32.60 -21.48
CA TYR A 475 11.62 32.32 -20.03
C TYR A 475 11.67 33.61 -19.20
N SER A 476 11.66 34.79 -19.89
CA SER A 476 12.07 36.08 -19.30
C SER A 476 10.97 36.80 -18.53
N SER A 477 9.75 36.28 -18.49
CA SER A 477 8.70 37.12 -17.91
C SER A 477 8.76 37.35 -16.38
N GLU A 478 9.64 36.66 -15.60
CA GLU A 478 9.61 36.81 -14.15
C GLU A 478 10.91 36.56 -13.33
N LEU A 479 12.04 36.29 -13.91
CA LEU A 479 13.32 36.30 -13.21
C LEU A 479 14.18 37.46 -13.70
N GLN A 480 13.85 38.68 -13.28
CA GLN A 480 14.81 39.77 -13.38
C GLN A 480 16.00 39.42 -12.47
N PRO A 481 17.24 39.45 -13.00
CA PRO A 481 18.41 39.42 -12.13
C PRO A 481 18.29 40.57 -11.16
N LEU A 482 18.63 40.30 -9.89
CA LEU A 482 18.87 41.39 -8.92
C LEU A 482 19.87 42.33 -9.61
N MET A 483 19.41 43.52 -10.01
CA MET A 483 20.30 44.55 -10.51
C MET A 483 21.24 44.90 -9.35
N ASP A 484 22.53 44.80 -9.59
CA ASP A 484 23.54 45.35 -8.69
C ASP A 484 23.17 46.78 -8.37
N PRO A 485 23.05 47.18 -7.10
CA PRO A 485 22.72 48.56 -6.73
C PRO A 485 23.74 49.58 -7.25
N ASP A 486 24.94 49.13 -7.63
CA ASP A 486 26.01 49.98 -8.11
C ASP A 486 25.99 50.31 -9.61
N SER A 487 25.09 49.74 -10.39
CA SER A 487 25.01 50.04 -11.85
C SER A 487 24.20 51.31 -12.19
N ASN A 488 23.51 51.92 -11.21
CA ASN A 488 22.69 53.11 -11.44
C ASN A 488 23.46 54.45 -11.31
N ASN A 489 24.75 54.43 -10.92
CA ASN A 489 25.51 55.69 -10.76
C ASN A 489 26.22 56.16 -12.04
N ASN A 490 26.17 55.41 -13.16
CA ASN A 490 26.86 55.78 -14.39
C ASN A 490 25.95 56.36 -15.50
N VAL A 491 24.62 56.46 -15.27
CA VAL A 491 23.70 57.02 -16.29
C VAL A 491 23.28 58.44 -15.98
N GLN A 492 23.50 58.98 -14.76
CA GLN A 492 23.17 60.36 -14.42
C GLN A 492 24.29 61.39 -14.67
N GLN A 493 25.51 60.96 -15.02
CA GLN A 493 26.61 61.90 -15.37
C GLN A 493 26.74 62.21 -16.86
N SER A 494 25.92 61.67 -17.73
CA SER A 494 25.97 61.93 -19.17
C SER A 494 24.82 62.80 -19.70
N GLN A 495 23.96 63.37 -18.84
CA GLN A 495 22.88 64.29 -19.26
C GLN A 495 23.03 65.75 -18.78
N GLU A 496 24.07 66.09 -18.02
CA GLU A 496 24.33 67.51 -17.62
C GLU A 496 25.39 68.19 -18.47
N GLY A 497 25.80 67.62 -19.63
CA GLY A 497 26.84 68.24 -20.48
C GLY A 497 26.38 68.71 -21.87
N ALA A 498 25.05 68.86 -22.10
CA ALA A 498 24.55 69.27 -23.42
C ALA A 498 23.46 70.38 -23.35
N ASP A 499 23.61 71.35 -22.49
CA ASP A 499 22.97 72.68 -22.60
C ASP A 499 23.85 73.74 -21.92
N GLY A 500 24.69 74.37 -22.73
CA GLY A 500 25.49 75.52 -22.39
C GLY A 500 26.05 76.09 -23.68
#